data_8d3c9aa4930d4a1ef2dc970c1c568ea5
#
_entry.id   8d3c9aa4930d4a1ef2dc970c1c568ea5
#
_cell.length_a   1.000
_cell.length_b   1.000
_cell.length_c   1.000
_cell.angle_alpha   90.00
_cell.angle_beta   90.00
_cell.angle_gamma   90.00
#
_symmetry.space_group_name_H-M   'P 1'
#
loop_
_entity.id
_entity.type
_entity.pdbx_description
1 polymer ?
#
loop_
_entity_poly.entity_id
_entity_poly.type
_entity_poly.pdbx_seq_one_letter_code
_entity_poly.pdbx_strand_id
1 'polypeptide(L)'
;APVMGEGGKEPPIVKQPGVPNIIANRLFLYMENENDNVDALARDFKQAYPDDKYSIIGYDKEVKLLVIQIPENERDQIRKTINSKIPNHKFIVFDEEVYELHGQISNSTENVGWHLNAIHLKQGWTYTKGSSDVKVAIVDDGIQASHPMFKGRIVDAYNVFTQNNALSLGEGHGTHTAGLAVGSADYFSKGASGVAPNCQIMPIQVFDNKQCPLSALIAGVMYALHHDADVVNISIGPSFKGLNVLPVEQQAEIAKTQFQNVAFLWARVCKLAAKKNTILVFAAGNDDILTSIPPENRNASSIVVTAVDKRLYPTVFTNYGPCSDISAPGKGIYSSFPSNTFQSCDGTSM
;
A
#
# COMPACT_ATOMS: atom_id res chain seq x y z
N ALA A 1 -13.61 -2.55 -11.06
CA ALA A 1 -13.03 -1.47 -11.87
C ALA A 1 -12.56 -0.36 -10.94
N PRO A 2 -11.33 0.05 -11.01
CA PRO A 2 -10.79 1.15 -10.21
C PRO A 2 -10.92 2.46 -10.96
N VAL A 3 -11.34 3.35 -10.37
CA VAL A 3 -11.16 4.55 -9.70
C VAL A 3 -10.39 5.63 -10.50
N MET A 4 -10.94 6.06 -11.64
CA MET A 4 -10.53 7.30 -12.28
C MET A 4 -11.52 8.40 -11.91
N GLY A 5 -11.02 9.60 -11.52
CA GLY A 5 -11.86 10.78 -11.53
C GLY A 5 -12.30 11.11 -12.94
N GLU A 6 -13.54 11.58 -13.12
CA GLU A 6 -14.03 12.00 -14.42
C GLU A 6 -13.12 13.07 -15.05
N GLY A 7 -12.66 12.81 -16.26
CA GLY A 7 -11.99 13.81 -17.09
C GLY A 7 -10.52 14.10 -16.78
N GLY A 8 -9.79 13.20 -16.11
CA GLY A 8 -8.33 13.37 -15.89
C GLY A 8 -7.97 14.49 -14.90
N LYS A 9 -8.93 14.97 -14.12
CA LYS A 9 -8.67 15.90 -13.01
C LYS A 9 -8.36 15.10 -11.74
N GLU A 10 -7.37 15.57 -10.99
CA GLU A 10 -7.09 15.03 -9.65
C GLU A 10 -8.33 15.16 -8.76
N PRO A 11 -8.67 14.09 -7.98
CA PRO A 11 -9.76 14.20 -7.03
C PRO A 11 -9.44 15.25 -5.95
N PRO A 12 -10.43 16.01 -5.48
CA PRO A 12 -10.22 17.01 -4.44
C PRO A 12 -9.83 16.36 -3.12
N ILE A 13 -8.76 16.85 -2.51
CA ILE A 13 -8.20 16.33 -1.25
C ILE A 13 -8.53 17.26 -0.09
N VAL A 14 -9.05 16.70 0.98
CA VAL A 14 -9.15 17.37 2.30
C VAL A 14 -7.95 16.98 3.14
N LYS A 15 -7.15 17.98 3.50
CA LYS A 15 -5.99 17.80 4.39
C LYS A 15 -6.43 18.00 5.83
N GLN A 16 -6.01 17.09 6.70
CA GLN A 16 -6.34 17.11 8.13
C GLN A 16 -5.05 16.87 8.94
N PRO A 17 -4.79 17.67 9.99
CA PRO A 17 -3.64 17.45 10.86
C PRO A 17 -3.79 16.14 11.66
N GLY A 18 -2.74 15.33 11.70
CA GLY A 18 -2.68 14.13 12.54
C GLY A 18 -3.58 12.98 12.15
N VAL A 19 -4.24 13.06 10.99
CA VAL A 19 -5.06 11.99 10.41
C VAL A 19 -4.81 11.89 8.91
N PRO A 20 -5.09 10.75 8.27
CA PRO A 20 -4.92 10.61 6.82
C PRO A 20 -5.73 11.65 6.05
N ASN A 21 -5.17 12.13 4.96
CA ASN A 21 -5.91 12.93 3.99
C ASN A 21 -7.04 12.09 3.39
N ILE A 22 -8.14 12.73 3.03
CA ILE A 22 -9.29 12.06 2.41
C ILE A 22 -9.66 12.69 1.07
N ILE A 23 -10.33 11.92 0.23
CA ILE A 23 -10.91 12.41 -1.02
C ILE A 23 -12.29 13.01 -0.73
N ALA A 24 -12.43 14.31 -0.99
CA ALA A 24 -13.59 15.10 -0.58
C ALA A 24 -14.93 14.66 -1.20
N ASN A 25 -14.90 14.11 -2.39
CA ASN A 25 -16.08 13.73 -3.17
C ASN A 25 -16.31 12.21 -3.27
N ARG A 26 -15.75 11.43 -2.33
CA ARG A 26 -15.88 9.97 -2.34
C ARG A 26 -16.25 9.42 -0.97
N LEU A 27 -17.04 8.35 -0.98
CA LEU A 27 -17.36 7.57 0.20
C LEU A 27 -17.24 6.07 -0.11
N PHE A 28 -16.82 5.32 0.89
CA PHE A 28 -16.88 3.86 0.93
C PHE A 28 -18.19 3.41 1.59
N LEU A 29 -18.84 2.43 0.96
CA LEU A 29 -19.92 1.66 1.54
C LEU A 29 -19.40 0.24 1.70
N TYR A 30 -19.13 -0.17 2.93
CA TYR A 30 -18.53 -1.45 3.28
C TYR A 30 -19.54 -2.36 3.97
N MET A 31 -19.74 -3.57 3.44
CA MET A 31 -20.64 -4.55 3.98
C MET A 31 -19.86 -5.53 4.87
N GLU A 32 -20.23 -5.60 6.15
CA GLU A 32 -19.49 -6.42 7.13
C GLU A 32 -19.71 -7.92 6.95
N ASN A 33 -20.90 -8.32 6.47
CA ASN A 33 -21.23 -9.73 6.29
C ASN A 33 -20.67 -10.25 4.96
N GLU A 34 -19.90 -11.34 5.02
CA GLU A 34 -19.29 -11.99 3.85
C GLU A 34 -20.33 -12.52 2.83
N ASN A 35 -21.57 -12.78 3.27
CA ASN A 35 -22.65 -13.27 2.41
C ASN A 35 -23.46 -12.16 1.74
N ASP A 36 -23.21 -10.89 2.08
CA ASP A 36 -23.94 -9.75 1.52
C ASP A 36 -23.63 -9.56 0.03
N ASN A 37 -24.64 -9.06 -0.70
CA ASN A 37 -24.58 -8.91 -2.14
C ASN A 37 -24.28 -7.46 -2.54
N VAL A 38 -23.03 -7.18 -2.91
CA VAL A 38 -22.58 -5.84 -3.36
C VAL A 38 -23.27 -5.41 -4.66
N ASP A 39 -23.61 -6.33 -5.57
CA ASP A 39 -24.34 -5.97 -6.80
C ASP A 39 -25.76 -5.48 -6.48
N ALA A 40 -26.40 -6.05 -5.46
CA ALA A 40 -27.70 -5.57 -4.99
C ALA A 40 -27.60 -4.18 -4.38
N LEU A 41 -26.59 -3.93 -3.53
CA LEU A 41 -26.31 -2.62 -2.98
C LEU A 41 -26.06 -1.59 -4.09
N ALA A 42 -25.28 -1.95 -5.10
CA ALA A 42 -24.99 -1.07 -6.23
C ALA A 42 -26.24 -0.70 -7.03
N ARG A 43 -27.17 -1.65 -7.27
CA ARG A 43 -28.45 -1.37 -7.93
C ARG A 43 -29.31 -0.44 -7.10
N ASP A 44 -29.45 -0.72 -5.80
CA ASP A 44 -30.30 0.08 -4.90
C ASP A 44 -29.73 1.48 -4.69
N PHE A 45 -28.38 1.64 -4.71
CA PHE A 45 -27.76 2.96 -4.74
C PHE A 45 -28.16 3.75 -5.97
N LYS A 46 -28.08 3.19 -7.18
CA LYS A 46 -28.47 3.87 -8.42
C LYS A 46 -29.94 4.24 -8.45
N GLN A 47 -30.79 3.42 -7.82
CA GLN A 47 -32.22 3.71 -7.70
C GLN A 47 -32.50 4.83 -6.70
N ALA A 48 -31.79 4.88 -5.58
CA ALA A 48 -31.92 5.92 -4.55
C ALA A 48 -31.31 7.26 -4.96
N TYR A 49 -30.29 7.23 -5.83
CA TYR A 49 -29.54 8.37 -6.34
C TYR A 49 -29.44 8.32 -7.87
N PRO A 50 -30.56 8.63 -8.59
CA PRO A 50 -30.62 8.45 -10.03
C PRO A 50 -29.95 9.57 -10.85
N ASP A 51 -29.59 10.69 -10.23
CA ASP A 51 -28.94 11.84 -10.90
C ASP A 51 -27.49 11.46 -11.26
N ASP A 52 -27.02 11.86 -12.45
CA ASP A 52 -25.68 11.57 -12.97
C ASP A 52 -24.54 12.15 -12.13
N LYS A 53 -24.85 13.14 -11.26
CA LYS A 53 -23.86 13.65 -10.29
C LYS A 53 -23.45 12.63 -9.22
N TYR A 54 -24.18 11.52 -9.07
CA TYR A 54 -23.87 10.40 -8.21
C TYR A 54 -23.46 9.20 -9.05
N SER A 55 -22.27 8.68 -8.82
CA SER A 55 -21.75 7.57 -9.59
C SER A 55 -21.11 6.48 -8.72
N ILE A 56 -21.07 5.27 -9.24
CA ILE A 56 -20.27 4.19 -8.69
C ILE A 56 -18.99 4.15 -9.49
N ILE A 57 -17.87 4.37 -8.81
CA ILE A 57 -16.55 4.43 -9.45
C ILE A 57 -15.73 3.17 -9.22
N GLY A 58 -16.13 2.32 -8.30
CA GLY A 58 -15.49 1.04 -8.06
C GLY A 58 -16.30 0.16 -7.13
N TYR A 59 -16.11 -1.13 -7.23
CA TYR A 59 -16.60 -2.09 -6.23
C TYR A 59 -15.79 -3.38 -6.29
N ASP A 60 -15.75 -4.07 -5.17
CA ASP A 60 -15.16 -5.40 -5.05
C ASP A 60 -16.11 -6.32 -4.30
N LYS A 61 -16.43 -7.48 -4.92
CA LYS A 61 -17.40 -8.43 -4.38
C LYS A 61 -16.84 -9.30 -3.26
N GLU A 62 -15.54 -9.57 -3.26
CA GLU A 62 -14.88 -10.37 -2.22
C GLU A 62 -14.58 -9.50 -1.00
N VAL A 63 -14.09 -8.28 -1.23
CA VAL A 63 -13.84 -7.29 -0.17
C VAL A 63 -15.15 -6.73 0.40
N LYS A 64 -16.27 -6.81 -0.36
CA LYS A 64 -17.59 -6.26 0.01
C LYS A 64 -17.60 -4.75 0.09
N LEU A 65 -16.93 -4.12 -0.85
CA LEU A 65 -16.74 -2.67 -0.93
C LEU A 65 -17.44 -2.09 -2.16
N LEU A 66 -18.19 -1.02 -1.97
CA LEU A 66 -18.70 -0.14 -3.01
C LEU A 66 -18.11 1.24 -2.82
N VAL A 67 -17.53 1.82 -3.88
CA VAL A 67 -16.97 3.17 -3.87
C VAL A 67 -17.87 4.08 -4.69
N ILE A 68 -18.39 5.12 -4.05
CA ILE A 68 -19.29 6.08 -4.68
C ILE A 68 -18.61 7.45 -4.81
N GLN A 69 -18.90 8.13 -5.90
CA GLN A 69 -18.53 9.52 -6.12
C GLN A 69 -19.80 10.39 -6.02
N ILE A 70 -19.69 11.49 -5.29
CA ILE A 70 -20.78 12.37 -4.92
C ILE A 70 -20.33 13.83 -5.00
N PRO A 71 -21.22 14.82 -5.06
CA PRO A 71 -20.83 16.22 -4.89
C PRO A 71 -20.18 16.46 -3.52
N GLU A 72 -19.05 17.17 -3.51
CA GLU A 72 -18.28 17.45 -2.29
C GLU A 72 -19.13 18.15 -1.21
N ASN A 73 -19.94 19.12 -1.61
CA ASN A 73 -20.81 19.87 -0.70
C ASN A 73 -21.99 19.06 -0.15
N GLU A 74 -22.27 17.87 -0.67
CA GLU A 74 -23.32 16.98 -0.20
C GLU A 74 -22.77 15.82 0.66
N ARG A 75 -21.46 15.65 0.76
CA ARG A 75 -20.81 14.50 1.42
C ARG A 75 -21.32 14.25 2.82
N ASP A 76 -21.33 15.25 3.67
CA ASP A 76 -21.70 15.11 5.08
C ASP A 76 -23.19 14.77 5.25
N GLN A 77 -24.05 15.29 4.38
CA GLN A 77 -25.46 14.95 4.40
C GLN A 77 -25.70 13.53 3.91
N ILE A 78 -25.08 13.14 2.80
CA ILE A 78 -25.21 11.78 2.25
C ILE A 78 -24.71 10.76 3.27
N ARG A 79 -23.56 11.00 3.89
CA ARG A 79 -23.00 10.14 4.93
C ARG A 79 -23.98 9.87 6.07
N LYS A 80 -24.78 10.89 6.48
CA LYS A 80 -25.78 10.76 7.55
C LYS A 80 -27.07 10.10 7.12
N THR A 81 -27.44 10.17 5.84
CA THR A 81 -28.79 9.81 5.39
C THR A 81 -28.83 8.58 4.48
N ILE A 82 -27.70 8.14 3.91
CA ILE A 82 -27.67 7.08 2.92
C ILE A 82 -28.21 5.73 3.44
N ASN A 83 -27.93 5.38 4.70
CA ASN A 83 -28.47 4.16 5.30
C ASN A 83 -30.01 4.15 5.36
N SER A 84 -30.63 5.33 5.57
CA SER A 84 -32.08 5.47 5.57
C SER A 84 -32.67 5.42 4.16
N LYS A 85 -31.91 5.86 3.14
CA LYS A 85 -32.33 5.81 1.73
C LYS A 85 -32.18 4.44 1.10
N ILE A 86 -31.30 3.57 1.65
CA ILE A 86 -31.07 2.22 1.17
C ILE A 86 -31.26 1.23 2.35
N PRO A 87 -32.47 1.13 2.91
CA PRO A 87 -32.71 0.45 4.19
C PRO A 87 -32.59 -1.08 4.13
N ASN A 88 -32.58 -1.67 2.93
CA ASN A 88 -32.54 -3.13 2.75
C ASN A 88 -31.14 -3.72 2.90
N HIS A 89 -30.11 -2.90 3.09
CA HIS A 89 -28.73 -3.32 3.23
C HIS A 89 -28.11 -2.79 4.52
N LYS A 90 -27.24 -3.59 5.11
CA LYS A 90 -26.35 -3.15 6.21
C LYS A 90 -24.98 -2.86 5.66
N PHE A 91 -24.54 -1.64 5.82
CA PHE A 91 -23.18 -1.22 5.43
C PHE A 91 -22.70 -0.08 6.32
N ILE A 92 -21.40 0.01 6.45
CA ILE A 92 -20.71 1.12 7.12
C ILE A 92 -20.30 2.13 6.05
N VAL A 93 -20.48 3.42 6.35
CA VAL A 93 -20.09 4.54 5.47
C VAL A 93 -18.90 5.25 6.06
N PHE A 94 -17.81 5.39 5.30
CA PHE A 94 -16.63 6.13 5.71
C PHE A 94 -15.92 6.77 4.53
N ASP A 95 -15.02 7.69 4.82
CA ASP A 95 -14.29 8.46 3.82
C ASP A 95 -13.23 7.59 3.13
N GLU A 96 -12.92 7.86 1.88
CA GLU A 96 -11.78 7.27 1.19
C GLU A 96 -10.50 8.02 1.57
N GLU A 97 -9.57 7.33 2.23
CA GLU A 97 -8.26 7.85 2.59
C GLU A 97 -7.31 7.89 1.39
N VAL A 98 -6.33 8.80 1.45
CA VAL A 98 -5.21 8.88 0.51
C VAL A 98 -3.95 8.40 1.20
N TYR A 99 -3.27 7.45 0.59
CA TYR A 99 -2.04 6.84 1.07
C TYR A 99 -0.81 7.46 0.41
N GLU A 100 0.32 7.40 1.10
CA GLU A 100 1.60 8.00 0.70
C GLU A 100 2.70 6.92 0.62
N LEU A 101 3.75 7.19 -0.13
CA LEU A 101 4.97 6.36 -0.15
C LEU A 101 5.70 6.47 1.20
N HIS A 102 6.15 5.35 1.74
CA HIS A 102 6.94 5.28 2.97
C HIS A 102 8.45 5.27 2.72
N GLY A 103 8.92 6.05 1.75
CA GLY A 103 10.31 6.23 1.41
C GLY A 103 10.61 7.57 0.75
N GLN A 104 11.84 8.02 0.88
CA GLN A 104 12.35 9.25 0.27
C GLN A 104 13.82 9.12 -0.12
N ILE A 105 14.28 9.94 -1.05
CA ILE A 105 15.71 10.01 -1.42
C ILE A 105 16.52 10.37 -0.17
N SER A 106 17.56 9.59 0.09
CA SER A 106 18.43 9.78 1.24
C SER A 106 19.52 10.80 0.96
N ASN A 107 19.79 11.65 1.95
CA ASN A 107 20.99 12.47 2.00
C ASN A 107 22.13 11.78 2.78
N SER A 108 21.98 10.48 3.06
CA SER A 108 22.98 9.72 3.82
C SER A 108 24.25 9.50 3.01
N THR A 109 25.39 9.62 3.69
CA THR A 109 26.72 9.27 3.19
C THR A 109 27.15 7.87 3.62
N GLU A 110 26.19 7.02 4.01
CA GLU A 110 26.45 5.67 4.46
C GLU A 110 27.12 4.81 3.38
N ASN A 111 27.89 3.83 3.80
CA ASN A 111 28.56 2.90 2.89
C ASN A 111 27.53 2.14 2.06
N VAL A 112 27.65 2.26 0.74
CA VAL A 112 26.81 1.55 -0.23
C VAL A 112 26.85 0.04 0.05
N GLY A 113 25.66 -0.60 0.14
CA GLY A 113 25.53 -2.05 0.34
C GLY A 113 25.68 -2.53 1.79
N TRP A 114 25.77 -1.64 2.79
CA TRP A 114 25.85 -2.03 4.19
C TRP A 114 24.69 -2.94 4.63
N HIS A 115 23.50 -2.69 4.09
CA HIS A 115 22.27 -3.43 4.38
C HIS A 115 22.38 -4.91 3.96
N LEU A 116 23.04 -5.21 2.85
CA LEU A 116 23.23 -6.59 2.36
C LEU A 116 24.07 -7.44 3.35
N ASN A 117 25.05 -6.78 3.99
CA ASN A 117 25.86 -7.42 5.02
C ASN A 117 25.10 -7.55 6.35
N ALA A 118 24.33 -6.51 6.72
CA ALA A 118 23.55 -6.49 7.97
C ALA A 118 22.52 -7.63 8.03
N ILE A 119 21.89 -7.97 6.91
CA ILE A 119 20.94 -9.08 6.80
C ILE A 119 21.61 -10.44 6.52
N HIS A 120 22.94 -10.50 6.50
CA HIS A 120 23.71 -11.70 6.19
C HIS A 120 23.32 -12.36 4.85
N LEU A 121 23.09 -11.55 3.81
CA LEU A 121 22.51 -12.01 2.55
C LEU A 121 23.31 -13.16 1.90
N LYS A 122 24.65 -13.12 1.91
CA LYS A 122 25.48 -14.20 1.36
C LYS A 122 25.26 -15.53 2.06
N GLN A 123 25.09 -15.52 3.38
CA GLN A 123 24.78 -16.72 4.13
C GLN A 123 23.38 -17.25 3.79
N GLY A 124 22.38 -16.36 3.67
CA GLY A 124 21.05 -16.73 3.22
C GLY A 124 21.07 -17.40 1.85
N TRP A 125 21.89 -16.90 0.92
CA TRP A 125 22.02 -17.46 -0.41
C TRP A 125 22.72 -18.83 -0.49
N THR A 126 23.33 -19.31 0.58
CA THR A 126 23.79 -20.70 0.63
C THR A 126 22.62 -21.69 0.71
N TYR A 127 21.44 -21.22 1.13
CA TYR A 127 20.21 -22.01 1.17
C TYR A 127 19.35 -21.78 -0.08
N THR A 128 19.07 -20.52 -0.41
CA THR A 128 18.25 -20.17 -1.59
C THR A 128 18.49 -18.75 -2.04
N LYS A 129 18.31 -18.51 -3.36
CA LYS A 129 18.20 -17.17 -3.97
C LYS A 129 16.79 -16.90 -4.49
N GLY A 130 15.81 -17.67 -4.03
CA GLY A 130 14.45 -17.68 -4.56
C GLY A 130 14.31 -18.66 -5.73
N SER A 131 13.11 -18.68 -6.33
CA SER A 131 12.76 -19.55 -7.46
C SER A 131 11.95 -18.76 -8.49
N SER A 132 12.08 -19.13 -9.77
CA SER A 132 11.23 -18.61 -10.84
C SER A 132 9.75 -18.99 -10.70
N ASP A 133 9.43 -19.91 -9.81
CA ASP A 133 8.04 -20.29 -9.50
C ASP A 133 7.38 -19.35 -8.47
N VAL A 134 8.19 -18.49 -7.83
CA VAL A 134 7.71 -17.54 -6.80
C VAL A 134 7.52 -16.17 -7.43
N LYS A 135 6.31 -15.62 -7.29
CA LYS A 135 5.94 -14.27 -7.72
C LYS A 135 5.91 -13.29 -6.55
N VAL A 136 6.70 -12.24 -6.65
CA VAL A 136 6.69 -11.12 -5.70
C VAL A 136 6.00 -9.93 -6.36
N ALA A 137 4.83 -9.57 -5.86
CA ALA A 137 4.13 -8.38 -6.31
C ALA A 137 4.70 -7.14 -5.60
N ILE A 138 5.00 -6.11 -6.39
CA ILE A 138 5.43 -4.78 -5.92
C ILE A 138 4.28 -3.82 -6.21
N VAL A 139 3.49 -3.53 -5.18
CA VAL A 139 2.35 -2.61 -5.26
C VAL A 139 2.87 -1.22 -4.87
N ASP A 140 3.04 -0.33 -5.88
CA ASP A 140 3.82 0.89 -5.72
C ASP A 140 3.43 1.98 -6.74
N ASP A 141 4.28 3.00 -6.90
CA ASP A 141 4.06 4.16 -7.79
C ASP A 141 4.36 3.90 -9.28
N GLY A 142 4.74 2.69 -9.62
CA GLY A 142 5.20 2.28 -10.94
C GLY A 142 6.57 1.64 -10.87
N ILE A 143 7.16 1.35 -12.03
CA ILE A 143 8.49 0.73 -12.13
C ILE A 143 9.11 1.01 -13.49
N GLN A 144 10.41 1.15 -13.55
CA GLN A 144 11.14 0.98 -14.81
C GLN A 144 11.32 -0.52 -15.11
N ALA A 145 10.34 -1.14 -15.76
CA ALA A 145 10.38 -2.56 -16.09
C ALA A 145 11.58 -2.96 -16.97
N SER A 146 12.10 -2.02 -17.77
CA SER A 146 13.30 -2.21 -18.63
C SER A 146 14.62 -2.06 -17.89
N HIS A 147 14.61 -1.75 -16.57
CA HIS A 147 15.85 -1.63 -15.79
C HIS A 147 16.62 -2.96 -15.81
N PRO A 148 17.96 -2.94 -16.06
CA PRO A 148 18.77 -4.17 -16.18
C PRO A 148 18.64 -5.15 -15.01
N MET A 149 18.36 -4.63 -13.79
CA MET A 149 18.15 -5.46 -12.59
C MET A 149 16.94 -6.39 -12.68
N PHE A 150 15.99 -6.15 -13.62
CA PHE A 150 14.74 -6.92 -13.73
C PHE A 150 14.65 -7.78 -14.97
N LYS A 151 15.71 -7.78 -15.81
CA LYS A 151 15.71 -8.41 -17.12
C LYS A 151 15.15 -9.85 -17.08
N GLY A 152 14.11 -10.09 -17.88
CA GLY A 152 13.53 -11.42 -18.10
C GLY A 152 12.66 -11.95 -16.95
N ARG A 153 12.33 -11.12 -15.93
CA ARG A 153 11.59 -11.57 -14.74
C ARG A 153 10.30 -10.80 -14.45
N ILE A 154 9.95 -9.83 -15.28
CA ILE A 154 8.68 -9.09 -15.15
C ILE A 154 7.53 -9.96 -15.67
N VAL A 155 6.51 -10.15 -14.85
CA VAL A 155 5.28 -10.87 -15.19
C VAL A 155 4.05 -10.11 -14.72
N ASP A 156 2.92 -10.31 -15.35
CA ASP A 156 1.60 -9.83 -14.91
C ASP A 156 1.58 -8.33 -14.49
N ALA A 157 2.35 -7.48 -15.19
CA ALA A 157 2.40 -6.05 -14.92
C ALA A 157 1.02 -5.40 -15.07
N TYR A 158 0.64 -4.53 -14.13
CA TYR A 158 -0.68 -3.93 -14.13
C TYR A 158 -0.70 -2.49 -13.58
N ASN A 159 -1.44 -1.63 -14.26
CA ASN A 159 -1.78 -0.30 -13.77
C ASN A 159 -3.28 -0.26 -13.48
N VAL A 160 -3.64 -0.01 -12.21
CA VAL A 160 -5.05 -0.05 -11.77
C VAL A 160 -5.90 1.04 -12.40
N PHE A 161 -5.31 2.16 -12.82
CA PHE A 161 -6.04 3.29 -13.41
C PHE A 161 -6.33 3.07 -14.90
N THR A 162 -5.35 2.64 -15.66
CA THR A 162 -5.48 2.39 -17.10
C THR A 162 -5.97 0.98 -17.43
N GLN A 163 -5.99 0.08 -16.44
CA GLN A 163 -6.41 -1.32 -16.55
C GLN A 163 -5.63 -2.11 -17.63
N ASN A 164 -4.36 -1.81 -17.77
CA ASN A 164 -3.44 -2.47 -18.70
C ASN A 164 -2.03 -2.59 -18.08
N ASN A 165 -1.07 -3.05 -18.86
CA ASN A 165 0.32 -3.25 -18.42
C ASN A 165 1.23 -2.04 -18.63
N ALA A 166 0.69 -0.89 -19.00
CA ALA A 166 1.46 0.34 -19.16
C ALA A 166 1.76 0.98 -17.80
N LEU A 167 3.00 0.90 -17.38
CA LEU A 167 3.46 1.44 -16.10
C LEU A 167 4.21 2.75 -16.31
N SER A 168 4.04 3.69 -15.39
CA SER A 168 4.87 4.88 -15.29
C SER A 168 6.14 4.59 -14.49
N LEU A 169 7.09 5.53 -14.54
CA LEU A 169 8.28 5.49 -13.69
C LEU A 169 7.99 5.92 -12.24
N GLY A 170 6.83 6.55 -12.02
CA GLY A 170 6.49 7.18 -10.75
C GLY A 170 7.54 8.21 -10.32
N GLU A 171 7.78 8.28 -9.03
CA GLU A 171 8.90 9.01 -8.43
C GLU A 171 10.16 8.13 -8.29
N GLY A 172 10.10 6.89 -8.78
CA GLY A 172 11.19 5.91 -8.73
C GLY A 172 11.14 4.99 -7.52
N HIS A 173 10.16 5.16 -6.64
CA HIS A 173 10.04 4.40 -5.41
C HIS A 173 9.80 2.92 -5.69
N GLY A 174 8.88 2.56 -6.57
CA GLY A 174 8.63 1.16 -6.94
C GLY A 174 9.82 0.50 -7.65
N THR A 175 10.58 1.24 -8.45
CA THR A 175 11.84 0.72 -9.03
C THR A 175 12.86 0.41 -7.93
N HIS A 176 12.93 1.25 -6.89
CA HIS A 176 13.85 1.08 -5.78
C HIS A 176 13.46 -0.12 -4.91
N THR A 177 12.21 -0.23 -4.48
CA THR A 177 11.71 -1.33 -3.65
C THR A 177 11.77 -2.68 -4.38
N ALA A 178 11.44 -2.71 -5.67
CA ALA A 178 11.60 -3.92 -6.50
C ALA A 178 13.07 -4.38 -6.56
N GLY A 179 14.01 -3.44 -6.67
CA GLY A 179 15.43 -3.76 -6.66
C GLY A 179 15.89 -4.41 -5.36
N LEU A 180 15.38 -3.95 -4.22
CA LEU A 180 15.69 -4.53 -2.91
C LEU A 180 15.09 -5.92 -2.71
N ALA A 181 13.87 -6.13 -3.15
CA ALA A 181 13.20 -7.42 -3.00
C ALA A 181 13.79 -8.48 -3.95
N VAL A 182 13.90 -8.17 -5.23
CA VAL A 182 14.11 -9.16 -6.29
C VAL A 182 15.10 -8.72 -7.38
N GLY A 183 15.88 -7.65 -7.18
CA GLY A 183 16.89 -7.21 -8.14
C GLY A 183 17.96 -8.25 -8.41
N SER A 184 18.60 -8.19 -9.60
CA SER A 184 19.65 -9.14 -10.00
C SER A 184 20.83 -9.18 -9.03
N ALA A 185 21.32 -10.37 -8.72
CA ALA A 185 22.53 -10.59 -7.92
C ALA A 185 23.82 -10.10 -8.59
N ASP A 186 23.80 -9.82 -9.89
CA ASP A 186 24.99 -9.34 -10.65
C ASP A 186 25.51 -7.98 -10.15
N TYR A 187 24.66 -7.26 -9.45
CA TYR A 187 24.99 -5.94 -8.87
C TYR A 187 25.43 -6.00 -7.40
N PHE A 188 25.53 -7.20 -6.82
CA PHE A 188 25.91 -7.37 -5.41
C PHE A 188 27.25 -6.68 -5.07
N SER A 189 28.27 -6.84 -5.92
CA SER A 189 29.58 -6.22 -5.74
C SER A 189 29.56 -4.68 -5.80
N LYS A 190 28.49 -4.10 -6.36
CA LYS A 190 28.24 -2.65 -6.41
C LYS A 190 27.39 -2.16 -5.26
N GLY A 191 27.05 -3.04 -4.30
CA GLY A 191 26.23 -2.72 -3.13
C GLY A 191 24.73 -2.66 -3.41
N ALA A 192 24.28 -3.15 -4.56
CA ALA A 192 22.88 -3.26 -4.92
C ALA A 192 22.56 -4.72 -5.30
N SER A 193 21.51 -5.27 -4.71
CA SER A 193 20.99 -6.60 -5.07
C SER A 193 19.63 -6.80 -4.43
N GLY A 194 18.78 -7.60 -5.04
CA GLY A 194 17.59 -8.13 -4.38
C GLY A 194 17.94 -9.27 -3.44
N VAL A 195 17.08 -9.48 -2.46
CA VAL A 195 17.20 -10.60 -1.52
C VAL A 195 16.90 -11.92 -2.22
N ALA A 196 15.88 -11.94 -3.08
CA ALA A 196 15.44 -13.10 -3.84
C ALA A 196 15.57 -12.89 -5.36
N PRO A 197 16.82 -12.85 -5.91
CA PRO A 197 17.08 -12.43 -7.30
C PRO A 197 16.58 -13.40 -8.37
N ASN A 198 16.15 -14.60 -7.98
CA ASN A 198 15.59 -15.60 -8.91
C ASN A 198 14.07 -15.59 -8.98
N CYS A 199 13.38 -14.81 -8.13
CA CYS A 199 11.92 -14.71 -8.17
C CYS A 199 11.42 -13.87 -9.34
N GLN A 200 10.18 -14.10 -9.75
CA GLN A 200 9.45 -13.25 -10.70
C GLN A 200 8.96 -11.96 -10.00
N ILE A 201 8.81 -10.92 -10.78
CA ILE A 201 8.39 -9.59 -10.33
C ILE A 201 7.04 -9.28 -10.99
N MET A 202 6.02 -9.01 -10.16
CA MET A 202 4.70 -8.56 -10.60
C MET A 202 4.52 -7.08 -10.19
N PRO A 203 4.87 -6.12 -11.03
CA PRO A 203 4.73 -4.71 -10.68
C PRO A 203 3.28 -4.26 -10.87
N ILE A 204 2.73 -3.61 -9.86
CA ILE A 204 1.35 -3.11 -9.83
C ILE A 204 1.36 -1.64 -9.45
N GLN A 205 0.96 -0.78 -10.38
CA GLN A 205 0.89 0.67 -10.15
C GLN A 205 -0.45 1.05 -9.54
N VAL A 206 -0.39 1.69 -8.37
CA VAL A 206 -1.56 2.18 -7.60
C VAL A 206 -1.52 3.68 -7.32
N PHE A 207 -0.58 4.39 -7.92
CA PHE A 207 -0.47 5.86 -7.88
C PHE A 207 -0.84 6.49 -9.22
N ASP A 208 -1.59 7.58 -9.15
CA ASP A 208 -1.79 8.52 -10.22
C ASP A 208 -1.50 9.93 -9.69
N ASN A 209 -0.65 10.71 -10.41
CA ASN A 209 -0.24 12.06 -10.00
C ASN A 209 0.17 12.17 -8.50
N LYS A 210 0.99 11.22 -8.02
CA LYS A 210 1.48 11.15 -6.63
C LYS A 210 0.41 10.86 -5.57
N GLN A 211 -0.79 10.47 -5.99
CA GLN A 211 -1.88 10.10 -5.10
C GLN A 211 -2.17 8.60 -5.20
N CYS A 212 -2.34 7.98 -4.04
CA CYS A 212 -2.79 6.59 -3.93
C CYS A 212 -4.12 6.56 -3.15
N PRO A 213 -5.27 6.62 -3.82
CA PRO A 213 -6.56 6.36 -3.18
C PRO A 213 -6.57 4.96 -2.55
N LEU A 214 -7.16 4.80 -1.38
CA LEU A 214 -7.24 3.49 -0.72
C LEU A 214 -7.93 2.44 -1.60
N SER A 215 -8.94 2.83 -2.38
CA SER A 215 -9.59 1.94 -3.35
C SER A 215 -8.64 1.43 -4.44
N ALA A 216 -7.71 2.28 -4.91
CA ALA A 216 -6.68 1.88 -5.87
C ALA A 216 -5.69 0.89 -5.26
N LEU A 217 -5.27 1.13 -4.02
CA LEU A 217 -4.41 0.20 -3.29
C LEU A 217 -5.08 -1.15 -3.08
N ILE A 218 -6.32 -1.18 -2.62
CA ILE A 218 -7.11 -2.41 -2.47
C ILE A 218 -7.24 -3.14 -3.83
N ALA A 219 -7.55 -2.42 -4.91
CA ALA A 219 -7.64 -3.00 -6.25
C ALA A 219 -6.32 -3.63 -6.70
N GLY A 220 -5.19 -2.98 -6.42
CA GLY A 220 -3.85 -3.50 -6.73
C GLY A 220 -3.52 -4.78 -5.93
N VAL A 221 -3.81 -4.79 -4.64
CA VAL A 221 -3.62 -5.99 -3.80
C VAL A 221 -4.53 -7.13 -4.29
N MET A 222 -5.80 -6.87 -4.56
CA MET A 222 -6.72 -7.89 -5.09
C MET A 222 -6.28 -8.42 -6.47
N TYR A 223 -5.72 -7.55 -7.33
CA TYR A 223 -5.12 -8.01 -8.59
C TYR A 223 -3.98 -9.00 -8.33
N ALA A 224 -3.07 -8.68 -7.40
CA ALA A 224 -1.97 -9.59 -7.03
C ALA A 224 -2.49 -10.94 -6.54
N LEU A 225 -3.53 -10.95 -5.69
CA LEU A 225 -4.15 -12.17 -5.18
C LEU A 225 -4.81 -13.01 -6.28
N HIS A 226 -5.42 -12.38 -7.29
CA HIS A 226 -6.06 -13.06 -8.41
C HIS A 226 -5.07 -13.56 -9.48
N HIS A 227 -3.82 -13.08 -9.45
CA HIS A 227 -2.75 -13.50 -10.35
C HIS A 227 -1.67 -14.33 -9.63
N ASP A 228 -2.07 -14.95 -8.51
CA ASP A 228 -1.27 -15.94 -7.78
C ASP A 228 0.10 -15.40 -7.34
N ALA A 229 0.12 -14.16 -6.80
CA ALA A 229 1.29 -13.65 -6.10
C ALA A 229 1.52 -14.44 -4.80
N ASP A 230 2.75 -14.88 -4.56
CA ASP A 230 3.12 -15.54 -3.30
C ASP A 230 3.38 -14.53 -2.19
N VAL A 231 3.97 -13.38 -2.54
CA VAL A 231 4.28 -12.27 -1.63
C VAL A 231 3.83 -10.97 -2.27
N VAL A 232 3.19 -10.10 -1.48
CA VAL A 232 2.81 -8.75 -1.90
C VAL A 232 3.53 -7.75 -1.01
N ASN A 233 4.43 -6.97 -1.59
CA ASN A 233 5.10 -5.85 -0.93
C ASN A 233 4.24 -4.59 -1.05
N ILE A 234 3.90 -3.99 0.10
CA ILE A 234 3.07 -2.79 0.22
C ILE A 234 3.88 -1.75 1.01
N SER A 235 4.69 -0.99 0.28
CA SER A 235 5.55 0.06 0.83
C SER A 235 4.85 1.44 0.86
N ILE A 236 3.57 1.41 1.20
CA ILE A 236 2.61 2.52 1.13
C ILE A 236 1.76 2.48 2.39
N GLY A 237 1.41 3.64 2.92
CA GLY A 237 0.49 3.70 4.05
C GLY A 237 -0.09 5.10 4.25
N PRO A 238 -1.03 5.25 5.19
CA PRO A 238 -1.56 6.55 5.58
C PRO A 238 -0.52 7.35 6.35
N SER A 239 -0.61 8.67 6.29
CA SER A 239 0.26 9.58 7.05
C SER A 239 -0.46 10.15 8.26
N PHE A 240 0.23 10.15 9.38
CA PHE A 240 -0.26 10.64 10.68
C PHE A 240 0.68 11.72 11.25
N LYS A 241 1.26 12.52 10.38
CA LYS A 241 2.21 13.59 10.75
C LYS A 241 1.68 14.47 11.87
N GLY A 242 2.48 14.62 12.91
CA GLY A 242 2.14 15.43 14.09
C GLY A 242 1.57 14.63 15.26
N LEU A 243 1.22 13.35 15.12
CA LEU A 243 0.80 12.54 16.27
C LEU A 243 1.97 12.14 17.18
N ASN A 244 3.21 12.16 16.68
CA ASN A 244 4.40 11.83 17.45
C ASN A 244 4.67 12.77 18.64
N VAL A 245 4.06 13.96 18.64
CA VAL A 245 4.14 14.89 19.79
C VAL A 245 3.26 14.45 20.97
N LEU A 246 2.32 13.52 20.74
CA LEU A 246 1.43 13.02 21.77
C LEU A 246 2.14 11.96 22.63
N PRO A 247 1.87 11.93 23.95
CA PRO A 247 2.31 10.82 24.80
C PRO A 247 1.85 9.46 24.28
N VAL A 248 2.64 8.41 24.52
CA VAL A 248 2.38 7.04 24.04
C VAL A 248 1.00 6.53 24.50
N GLU A 249 0.55 6.91 25.70
CA GLU A 249 -0.77 6.54 26.23
C GLU A 249 -1.91 7.12 25.40
N GLN A 250 -1.77 8.36 24.92
CA GLN A 250 -2.75 9.00 24.04
C GLN A 250 -2.72 8.36 22.64
N GLN A 251 -1.53 8.05 22.14
CA GLN A 251 -1.38 7.30 20.87
C GLN A 251 -2.05 5.92 20.97
N ALA A 252 -1.89 5.21 22.10
CA ALA A 252 -2.53 3.92 22.34
C ALA A 252 -4.05 4.01 22.39
N GLU A 253 -4.59 5.10 22.93
CA GLU A 253 -6.04 5.35 22.95
C GLU A 253 -6.58 5.62 21.53
N ILE A 254 -5.86 6.40 20.72
CA ILE A 254 -6.19 6.61 19.29
C ILE A 254 -6.21 5.26 18.54
N ALA A 255 -5.20 4.41 18.77
CA ALA A 255 -5.14 3.10 18.15
C ALA A 255 -6.33 2.20 18.50
N LYS A 256 -6.88 2.33 19.71
CA LYS A 256 -8.04 1.54 20.15
C LYS A 256 -9.36 2.08 19.62
N THR A 257 -9.49 3.39 19.47
CA THR A 257 -10.80 4.05 19.26
C THR A 257 -10.98 4.59 17.84
N GLN A 258 -9.90 4.82 17.09
CA GLN A 258 -9.94 5.44 15.78
C GLN A 258 -9.65 4.45 14.65
N PHE A 259 -10.07 4.80 13.44
CA PHE A 259 -9.77 4.09 12.18
C PHE A 259 -10.28 2.64 12.13
N GLN A 260 -11.28 2.28 12.93
CA GLN A 260 -11.80 0.90 13.02
C GLN A 260 -12.41 0.42 11.70
N ASN A 261 -13.08 1.30 10.95
CA ASN A 261 -13.72 0.92 9.68
C ASN A 261 -12.67 0.51 8.63
N VAL A 262 -11.57 1.26 8.55
CA VAL A 262 -10.45 0.93 7.65
C VAL A 262 -9.73 -0.34 8.14
N ALA A 263 -9.62 -0.52 9.46
CA ALA A 263 -9.05 -1.74 10.04
C ALA A 263 -9.89 -2.99 9.69
N PHE A 264 -11.23 -2.91 9.71
CA PHE A 264 -12.11 -4.01 9.29
C PHE A 264 -11.94 -4.34 7.80
N LEU A 265 -11.81 -3.31 6.96
CA LEU A 265 -11.53 -3.47 5.54
C LEU A 265 -10.20 -4.22 5.31
N TRP A 266 -9.12 -3.79 5.95
CA TRP A 266 -7.81 -4.45 5.85
C TRP A 266 -7.83 -5.86 6.44
N ALA A 267 -8.53 -6.10 7.55
CA ALA A 267 -8.69 -7.44 8.11
C ALA A 267 -9.33 -8.41 7.10
N ARG A 268 -10.31 -7.96 6.31
CA ARG A 268 -10.89 -8.76 5.24
C ARG A 268 -9.90 -9.04 4.12
N VAL A 269 -9.16 -8.04 3.65
CA VAL A 269 -8.14 -8.21 2.62
C VAL A 269 -7.05 -9.19 3.08
N CYS A 270 -6.56 -9.06 4.31
CA CYS A 270 -5.59 -9.98 4.89
C CYS A 270 -6.13 -11.40 5.00
N LYS A 271 -7.42 -11.57 5.36
CA LYS A 271 -8.08 -12.88 5.39
C LYS A 271 -8.16 -13.52 4.00
N LEU A 272 -8.46 -12.73 2.97
CA LEU A 272 -8.48 -13.19 1.58
C LEU A 272 -7.07 -13.61 1.11
N ALA A 273 -6.05 -12.82 1.44
CA ALA A 273 -4.66 -13.17 1.15
C ALA A 273 -4.25 -14.48 1.81
N ALA A 274 -4.57 -14.65 3.09
CA ALA A 274 -4.28 -15.89 3.83
C ALA A 274 -4.98 -17.12 3.22
N LYS A 275 -6.23 -16.98 2.76
CA LYS A 275 -6.95 -18.05 2.05
C LYS A 275 -6.27 -18.46 0.73
N LYS A 276 -5.53 -17.55 0.11
CA LYS A 276 -4.77 -17.80 -1.13
C LYS A 276 -3.30 -18.18 -0.88
N ASN A 277 -2.91 -18.35 0.37
CA ASN A 277 -1.52 -18.59 0.80
C ASN A 277 -0.55 -17.46 0.35
N THR A 278 -1.04 -16.25 0.22
CA THR A 278 -0.27 -15.06 -0.11
C THR A 278 0.13 -14.30 1.15
N ILE A 279 1.40 -13.92 1.25
CA ILE A 279 1.93 -13.13 2.38
C ILE A 279 1.87 -11.64 2.00
N LEU A 280 1.20 -10.83 2.81
CA LEU A 280 1.24 -9.37 2.71
C LEU A 280 2.35 -8.82 3.61
N VAL A 281 3.21 -7.96 3.08
CA VAL A 281 4.30 -7.31 3.80
C VAL A 281 4.08 -5.79 3.73
N PHE A 282 3.93 -5.17 4.89
CA PHE A 282 3.69 -3.72 5.04
C PHE A 282 4.91 -3.00 5.59
N ALA A 283 5.20 -1.82 5.06
CA ALA A 283 6.06 -0.85 5.72
C ALA A 283 5.34 -0.31 6.96
N ALA A 284 6.02 -0.28 8.11
CA ALA A 284 5.41 0.13 9.37
C ALA A 284 4.94 1.60 9.42
N GLY A 285 5.50 2.45 8.57
CA GLY A 285 5.26 3.88 8.52
C GLY A 285 6.42 4.72 9.05
N ASN A 286 6.43 6.02 8.71
CA ASN A 286 7.55 6.94 8.93
C ASN A 286 7.17 8.16 9.76
N ASP A 287 6.19 8.06 10.67
CA ASP A 287 5.66 9.17 11.45
C ASP A 287 6.14 9.18 12.92
N ASP A 288 7.05 8.25 13.31
CA ASP A 288 7.56 8.09 14.68
C ASP A 288 6.41 7.94 15.72
N ILE A 289 5.46 7.04 15.41
CA ILE A 289 4.27 6.74 16.23
C ILE A 289 4.13 5.24 16.47
N LEU A 290 3.18 4.86 17.32
CA LEU A 290 2.85 3.45 17.54
C LEU A 290 2.39 2.77 16.24
N THR A 291 2.97 1.61 15.92
CA THR A 291 2.59 0.76 14.77
C THR A 291 1.13 0.28 14.80
N SER A 292 0.47 0.39 15.93
CA SER A 292 -0.96 0.08 16.07
C SER A 292 -1.90 1.19 15.59
N ILE A 293 -1.40 2.40 15.31
CA ILE A 293 -2.24 3.50 14.79
C ILE A 293 -2.62 3.25 13.33
N PRO A 294 -1.69 2.99 12.38
CA PRO A 294 -2.06 2.62 11.02
C PRO A 294 -2.92 1.34 11.01
N PRO A 295 -4.13 1.39 10.42
CA PRO A 295 -5.09 0.29 10.53
C PRO A 295 -4.65 -1.00 9.81
N GLU A 296 -3.88 -0.90 8.72
CA GLU A 296 -3.33 -2.03 7.99
C GLU A 296 -2.34 -2.87 8.81
N ASN A 297 -1.65 -2.25 9.75
CA ASN A 297 -0.66 -2.93 10.59
C ASN A 297 -1.27 -3.83 11.67
N ARG A 298 -2.59 -3.79 11.87
CA ARG A 298 -3.28 -4.47 12.98
C ARG A 298 -3.60 -5.94 12.71
N ASN A 299 -3.05 -6.54 11.66
CA ASN A 299 -3.41 -7.90 11.22
C ASN A 299 -2.28 -8.90 11.48
N ALA A 300 -2.56 -9.92 12.28
CA ALA A 300 -1.58 -10.95 12.64
C ALA A 300 -1.17 -11.88 11.47
N SER A 301 -1.88 -11.85 10.35
CA SER A 301 -1.58 -12.64 9.14
C SER A 301 -0.70 -11.91 8.12
N SER A 302 -0.30 -10.68 8.40
CA SER A 302 0.63 -9.88 7.61
C SER A 302 1.96 -9.70 8.34
N ILE A 303 2.97 -9.21 7.64
CA ILE A 303 4.29 -8.88 8.22
C ILE A 303 4.46 -7.37 8.18
N VAL A 304 4.72 -6.75 9.31
CA VAL A 304 4.96 -5.31 9.46
C VAL A 304 6.43 -5.06 9.76
N VAL A 305 7.11 -4.28 8.91
CA VAL A 305 8.55 -4.08 8.93
C VAL A 305 8.91 -2.65 9.33
N THR A 306 9.66 -2.51 10.41
CA THR A 306 10.22 -1.23 10.90
C THR A 306 11.63 -1.00 10.37
N ALA A 307 12.18 0.21 10.54
CA ALA A 307 13.46 0.61 9.97
C ALA A 307 14.56 0.80 11.01
N VAL A 308 15.75 0.23 10.74
CA VAL A 308 16.97 0.47 11.52
C VAL A 308 18.06 1.14 10.68
N ASP A 309 18.98 1.84 11.36
CA ASP A 309 20.20 2.40 10.76
C ASP A 309 21.34 1.33 10.73
N LYS A 310 22.52 1.71 10.21
CA LYS A 310 23.68 0.79 10.12
C LYS A 310 24.24 0.31 11.45
N ARG A 311 23.90 0.94 12.56
CA ARG A 311 24.24 0.51 13.91
C ARG A 311 23.19 -0.41 14.51
N LEU A 312 22.14 -0.72 13.71
CA LEU A 312 20.97 -1.52 14.08
C LEU A 312 20.11 -0.85 15.18
N TYR A 313 20.18 0.47 15.30
CA TYR A 313 19.25 1.23 16.12
C TYR A 313 18.03 1.67 15.29
N PRO A 314 16.85 1.80 15.93
CA PRO A 314 15.67 2.36 15.24
C PRO A 314 16.00 3.71 14.61
N THR A 315 15.55 3.92 13.37
CA THR A 315 15.66 5.24 12.74
C THR A 315 14.72 6.24 13.44
N VAL A 316 15.03 7.53 13.34
CA VAL A 316 14.24 8.59 13.98
C VAL A 316 12.83 8.73 13.43
N PHE A 317 12.57 8.18 12.26
CA PHE A 317 11.26 8.26 11.61
C PHE A 317 10.42 7.00 11.77
N THR A 318 11.04 5.85 12.10
CA THR A 318 10.29 4.58 12.07
C THR A 318 9.15 4.56 13.07
N ASN A 319 7.99 4.10 12.63
CA ASN A 319 6.94 3.70 13.57
C ASN A 319 7.44 2.50 14.39
N TYR A 320 6.93 2.33 15.61
CA TYR A 320 7.41 1.35 16.58
C TYR A 320 6.25 0.75 17.40
N GLY A 321 6.50 -0.36 18.09
CA GLY A 321 5.56 -0.90 19.07
C GLY A 321 4.92 -2.24 18.69
N PRO A 322 3.74 -2.57 19.26
CA PRO A 322 3.27 -3.95 19.37
C PRO A 322 2.79 -4.59 18.05
N CYS A 323 2.52 -3.79 17.01
CA CYS A 323 2.11 -4.31 15.69
C CYS A 323 3.29 -4.40 14.71
N SER A 324 4.53 -4.37 15.18
CA SER A 324 5.71 -4.63 14.34
C SER A 324 6.18 -6.07 14.54
N ASP A 325 6.54 -6.73 13.44
CA ASP A 325 6.97 -8.13 13.44
C ASP A 325 8.50 -8.26 13.37
N ILE A 326 9.13 -7.40 12.55
CA ILE A 326 10.57 -7.42 12.33
C ILE A 326 11.10 -6.03 12.00
N SER A 327 12.38 -5.81 12.29
CA SER A 327 13.12 -4.62 11.88
C SER A 327 14.11 -4.97 10.77
N ALA A 328 14.24 -4.09 9.79
CA ALA A 328 15.17 -4.24 8.68
C ALA A 328 15.92 -2.92 8.40
N PRO A 329 17.06 -2.97 7.69
CA PRO A 329 17.78 -1.77 7.27
C PRO A 329 16.86 -0.81 6.47
N GLY A 330 16.78 0.46 6.91
CA GLY A 330 15.88 1.45 6.29
C GLY A 330 16.51 2.84 6.13
N LYS A 331 17.83 3.01 6.32
CA LYS A 331 18.50 4.30 6.19
C LYS A 331 19.72 4.21 5.29
N GLY A 332 19.77 5.06 4.24
CA GLY A 332 20.86 5.05 3.27
C GLY A 332 20.90 3.75 2.44
N ILE A 333 19.75 3.23 2.06
CA ILE A 333 19.61 1.94 1.39
C ILE A 333 19.74 2.11 -0.11
N TYR A 334 20.75 1.49 -0.70
CA TYR A 334 21.12 1.66 -2.11
C TYR A 334 20.45 0.59 -2.98
N SER A 335 19.74 1.02 -4.03
CA SER A 335 19.04 0.14 -4.97
C SER A 335 18.84 0.79 -6.33
N SER A 336 18.27 0.02 -7.27
CA SER A 336 17.88 0.51 -8.60
C SER A 336 16.96 1.72 -8.56
N PHE A 337 17.11 2.58 -9.54
CA PHE A 337 16.32 3.81 -9.68
C PHE A 337 16.09 4.09 -11.18
N PRO A 338 15.06 4.88 -11.56
CA PRO A 338 14.78 5.17 -12.96
C PRO A 338 15.99 5.70 -13.75
N SER A 339 15.91 5.58 -15.07
CA SER A 339 17.00 5.91 -16.03
C SER A 339 18.22 4.98 -15.92
N ASN A 340 18.00 3.73 -15.51
CA ASN A 340 19.05 2.71 -15.29
C ASN A 340 20.11 3.16 -14.27
N THR A 341 19.68 3.97 -13.31
CA THR A 341 20.55 4.50 -12.25
C THR A 341 20.35 3.71 -10.94
N PHE A 342 21.08 4.14 -9.92
CA PHE A 342 20.98 3.65 -8.55
C PHE A 342 20.93 4.82 -7.60
N GLN A 343 20.17 4.70 -6.52
CA GLN A 343 19.97 5.76 -5.55
C GLN A 343 19.89 5.18 -4.14
N SER A 344 20.34 5.94 -3.15
CA SER A 344 20.06 5.64 -1.74
C SER A 344 18.75 6.28 -1.31
N CYS A 345 17.91 5.51 -0.61
CA CYS A 345 16.66 5.99 -0.02
C CYS A 345 16.58 5.67 1.46
N ASP A 346 15.77 6.45 2.18
CA ASP A 346 15.42 6.27 3.59
C ASP A 346 13.93 5.97 3.71
N GLY A 347 13.56 5.03 4.58
CA GLY A 347 12.16 4.72 4.87
C GLY A 347 11.94 3.31 5.38
N THR A 348 10.78 3.07 5.97
CA THR A 348 10.31 1.71 6.29
C THR A 348 9.99 0.91 5.02
N SER A 349 9.79 1.56 3.89
CA SER A 349 9.68 0.96 2.55
C SER A 349 10.93 0.20 2.10
N MET A 350 12.10 0.63 2.54
CA MET A 350 13.40 0.05 2.18
C MET A 350 13.70 -1.16 3.03
#